data_0069591520580b644d2572f3d383243c
#
_entry.id   0069591520580b644d2572f3d383243c
#
_cell.length_a   1.000
_cell.length_b   1.000
_cell.length_c   1.000
_cell.angle_alpha   90.00
_cell.angle_beta   90.00
_cell.angle_gamma   90.00
#
_symmetry.space_group_name_H-M   'P 1'
#
loop_
_entity.id
_entity.type
_entity.pdbx_description
1 polymer ?
#
loop_
_entity_poly.entity_id
_entity_poly.type
_entity_poly.pdbx_seq_one_letter_code
_entity_poly.pdbx_strand_id
1 'polypeptide(L)'
;MRKIFAIVAVLLTVLVYAGMANADELFKATLTGDQEVPSVITDTTGKAFFMLNKAETEIEIQLHVNDGVRITQSHIHCAPAGVNGPVVVFLAGLHAAGLDIDGKWVSNATIKTTSIVNPACGATVSALAASMRNGNTYANVHSVAHPAGVVRGQIEPAD
;
A
#
# COMPACT_ATOMS: atom_id res chain seq x y z
N MET A 1 50.44 34.02 -46.94
CA MET A 1 50.42 33.19 -45.73
C MET A 1 49.01 33.18 -45.15
N ARG A 2 48.21 32.10 -45.41
CA ARG A 2 46.85 31.93 -44.90
C ARG A 2 46.91 31.13 -43.62
N LYS A 3 46.47 31.70 -42.51
CA LYS A 3 46.36 31.00 -41.22
C LYS A 3 45.00 30.30 -41.21
N ILE A 4 45.03 28.97 -41.17
CA ILE A 4 43.88 28.10 -41.02
C ILE A 4 43.64 27.97 -39.50
N PHE A 5 42.52 28.54 -39.03
CA PHE A 5 42.03 28.29 -37.65
C PHE A 5 41.21 27.01 -37.67
N ALA A 6 41.72 25.97 -37.03
CA ALA A 6 40.97 24.77 -36.77
C ALA A 6 40.04 25.03 -35.57
N ILE A 7 38.74 25.01 -35.83
CA ILE A 7 37.72 25.02 -34.76
C ILE A 7 37.57 23.59 -34.26
N VAL A 8 38.06 23.34 -33.06
CA VAL A 8 37.80 22.08 -32.34
C VAL A 8 36.40 22.21 -31.71
N ALA A 9 35.40 21.55 -32.29
CA ALA A 9 34.09 21.39 -31.70
C ALA A 9 34.17 20.34 -30.61
N VAL A 10 34.15 20.77 -29.34
CA VAL A 10 34.02 19.89 -28.19
C VAL A 10 32.54 19.53 -28.11
N LEU A 11 32.19 18.29 -28.53
CA LEU A 11 30.88 17.71 -28.29
C LEU A 11 30.78 17.36 -26.78
N LEU A 12 30.08 18.19 -26.02
CA LEU A 12 29.73 17.93 -24.67
C LEU A 12 28.55 16.93 -24.68
N THR A 13 28.83 15.63 -24.61
CA THR A 13 27.82 14.61 -24.36
C THR A 13 27.37 14.74 -22.92
N VAL A 14 26.24 15.40 -22.71
CA VAL A 14 25.53 15.39 -21.44
C VAL A 14 24.97 13.97 -21.27
N LEU A 15 25.67 13.12 -20.53
CA LEU A 15 25.12 11.88 -20.00
C LEU A 15 24.05 12.31 -18.97
N VAL A 16 22.80 12.32 -19.38
CA VAL A 16 21.68 12.33 -18.46
C VAL A 16 21.68 10.97 -17.77
N TYR A 17 22.36 10.89 -16.65
CA TYR A 17 22.09 9.84 -15.69
C TYR A 17 20.66 10.05 -15.21
N ALA A 18 19.71 9.35 -15.82
CA ALA A 18 18.47 9.01 -15.16
C ALA A 18 18.87 8.13 -13.97
N GLY A 19 19.22 8.77 -12.86
CA GLY A 19 19.35 8.14 -11.57
C GLY A 19 17.98 7.59 -11.26
N MET A 20 17.73 6.34 -11.65
CA MET A 20 16.63 5.57 -11.07
C MET A 20 16.90 5.57 -9.57
N ALA A 21 16.04 6.23 -8.84
CA ALA A 21 16.06 6.19 -7.39
C ALA A 21 16.05 4.72 -6.97
N ASN A 22 17.19 4.24 -6.49
CA ASN A 22 17.45 2.86 -6.14
C ASN A 22 16.98 2.62 -4.70
N ALA A 23 15.91 3.31 -4.28
CA ALA A 23 15.29 3.22 -2.97
C ALA A 23 14.07 2.29 -3.01
N ASP A 24 13.79 1.64 -1.91
CA ASP A 24 12.52 0.97 -1.71
C ASP A 24 11.40 2.01 -1.77
N GLU A 25 10.25 1.63 -2.31
CA GLU A 25 9.09 2.53 -2.44
C GLU A 25 8.17 2.35 -1.25
N LEU A 26 7.80 3.45 -0.62
CA LEU A 26 6.93 3.45 0.55
C LEU A 26 5.52 3.90 0.16
N PHE A 27 4.52 3.13 0.60
CA PHE A 27 3.11 3.51 0.58
C PHE A 27 2.57 3.62 1.99
N LYS A 28 1.52 4.41 2.16
CA LYS A 28 0.81 4.62 3.43
C LYS A 28 -0.69 4.57 3.23
N ALA A 29 -1.41 4.24 4.30
CA ALA A 29 -2.86 4.42 4.40
C ALA A 29 -3.20 4.94 5.80
N THR A 30 -4.05 5.97 5.88
CA THR A 30 -4.67 6.41 7.13
C THR A 30 -6.09 5.88 7.16
N LEU A 31 -6.38 5.01 8.15
CA LEU A 31 -7.63 4.29 8.23
C LEU A 31 -8.57 4.99 9.22
N THR A 32 -9.76 5.33 8.74
CA THR A 32 -10.81 5.99 9.51
C THR A 32 -12.18 5.43 9.15
N GLY A 33 -13.16 5.57 10.06
CA GLY A 33 -14.50 5.05 9.82
C GLY A 33 -15.30 5.87 8.79
N ASP A 34 -14.99 7.14 8.63
CA ASP A 34 -15.63 8.01 7.63
C ASP A 34 -15.27 7.65 6.19
N GLN A 35 -14.15 6.96 5.98
CA GLN A 35 -13.77 6.43 4.67
C GLN A 35 -14.47 5.11 4.32
N GLU A 36 -15.13 4.44 5.27
CA GLU A 36 -15.92 3.24 4.99
C GLU A 36 -17.10 3.53 4.05
N VAL A 37 -17.60 2.48 3.37
CA VAL A 37 -18.75 2.60 2.46
C VAL A 37 -19.78 1.51 2.81
N PRO A 38 -20.90 1.89 3.45
CA PRO A 38 -21.21 3.20 4.03
C PRO A 38 -20.28 3.57 5.20
N SER A 39 -20.17 4.86 5.53
CA SER A 39 -19.33 5.35 6.61
C SER A 39 -19.74 4.78 7.98
N VAL A 40 -18.74 4.58 8.84
CA VAL A 40 -18.91 4.04 10.20
C VAL A 40 -18.50 5.10 11.22
N ILE A 41 -19.35 5.33 12.22
CA ILE A 41 -19.01 6.17 13.39
C ILE A 41 -18.29 5.28 14.39
N THR A 42 -17.02 5.55 14.65
CA THR A 42 -16.15 4.77 15.54
C THR A 42 -14.99 5.62 16.04
N ASP A 43 -14.49 5.32 17.23
CA ASP A 43 -13.24 5.87 17.77
C ASP A 43 -12.02 5.10 17.24
N THR A 44 -12.22 3.90 16.69
CA THR A 44 -11.15 3.10 16.09
C THR A 44 -10.51 3.87 14.93
N THR A 45 -9.20 3.89 14.91
CA THR A 45 -8.39 4.45 13.81
C THR A 45 -7.24 3.52 13.47
N GLY A 46 -6.57 3.75 12.33
CA GLY A 46 -5.39 2.96 12.00
C GLY A 46 -4.44 3.68 11.04
N LYS A 47 -3.22 3.14 10.97
CA LYS A 47 -2.21 3.51 9.98
C LYS A 47 -1.56 2.24 9.45
N ALA A 48 -1.43 2.15 8.15
CA ALA A 48 -0.69 1.09 7.49
C ALA A 48 0.43 1.67 6.64
N PHE A 49 1.58 0.97 6.64
CA PHE A 49 2.74 1.29 5.81
C PHE A 49 3.13 0.04 5.03
N PHE A 50 3.50 0.23 3.77
CA PHE A 50 3.85 -0.83 2.85
C PHE A 50 5.14 -0.45 2.15
N MET A 51 6.21 -1.20 2.40
CA MET A 51 7.53 -0.95 1.81
C MET A 51 7.82 -1.97 0.73
N LEU A 52 7.74 -1.53 -0.53
CA LEU A 52 8.02 -2.33 -1.71
C LEU A 52 9.53 -2.39 -1.94
N ASN A 53 10.08 -3.60 -2.05
CA ASN A 53 11.48 -3.76 -2.40
C ASN A 53 11.77 -3.37 -3.86
N LYS A 54 13.02 -3.03 -4.17
CA LYS A 54 13.47 -2.59 -5.52
C LYS A 54 13.16 -3.58 -6.64
N ALA A 55 13.12 -4.88 -6.33
CA ALA A 55 12.83 -5.92 -7.30
C ALA A 55 11.32 -6.08 -7.57
N GLU A 56 10.48 -5.37 -6.84
CA GLU A 56 9.02 -5.49 -6.87
C GLU A 56 8.52 -6.93 -6.66
N THR A 57 9.18 -7.66 -5.78
CA THR A 57 8.86 -9.06 -5.46
C THR A 57 8.27 -9.25 -4.07
N GLU A 58 8.48 -8.28 -3.18
CA GLU A 58 8.04 -8.32 -1.79
C GLU A 58 7.60 -6.93 -1.30
N ILE A 59 6.56 -6.89 -0.47
CA ILE A 59 6.11 -5.70 0.25
C ILE A 59 6.13 -6.03 1.75
N GLU A 60 6.95 -5.32 2.53
CA GLU A 60 6.89 -5.37 3.99
C GLU A 60 5.76 -4.50 4.51
N ILE A 61 5.08 -4.95 5.59
CA ILE A 61 3.88 -4.31 6.11
C ILE A 61 4.06 -3.96 7.57
N GLN A 62 3.57 -2.78 7.93
CA GLN A 62 3.29 -2.39 9.30
C GLN A 62 1.84 -1.88 9.37
N LEU A 63 1.06 -2.44 10.29
CA LEU A 63 -0.29 -1.99 10.58
C LEU A 63 -0.39 -1.67 12.06
N HIS A 64 -0.89 -0.48 12.37
CA HIS A 64 -1.22 0.00 13.71
C HIS A 64 -2.73 0.26 13.76
N VAL A 65 -3.37 -0.24 14.78
CA VAL A 65 -4.80 -0.01 15.07
C VAL A 65 -4.87 0.59 16.47
N ASN A 66 -5.54 1.71 16.61
CA ASN A 66 -5.79 2.36 17.90
C ASN A 66 -7.28 2.28 18.24
N ASP A 67 -7.59 2.14 19.52
CA ASP A 67 -8.95 2.03 20.05
C ASP A 67 -9.79 0.95 19.34
N GLY A 68 -9.13 -0.13 18.92
CA GLY A 68 -9.76 -1.24 18.21
C GLY A 68 -10.51 -2.16 19.13
N VAL A 69 -11.85 -2.21 19.02
CA VAL A 69 -12.72 -3.05 19.82
C VAL A 69 -13.15 -4.30 19.06
N ARG A 70 -12.83 -5.48 19.61
CA ARG A 70 -13.17 -6.79 19.04
C ARG A 70 -12.81 -6.91 17.55
N ILE A 71 -11.59 -6.52 17.20
CA ILE A 71 -11.04 -6.58 15.84
C ILE A 71 -10.86 -8.05 15.42
N THR A 72 -11.30 -8.37 14.20
CA THR A 72 -11.35 -9.75 13.70
C THR A 72 -10.29 -10.04 12.65
N GLN A 73 -10.08 -9.13 11.71
CA GLN A 73 -9.17 -9.32 10.57
C GLN A 73 -8.86 -8.00 9.85
N SER A 74 -7.84 -8.02 9.00
CA SER A 74 -7.53 -6.92 8.09
C SER A 74 -7.04 -7.42 6.74
N HIS A 75 -7.30 -6.62 5.70
CA HIS A 75 -7.04 -6.97 4.31
C HIS A 75 -6.55 -5.78 3.50
N ILE A 76 -5.97 -6.07 2.32
CA ILE A 76 -5.97 -5.16 1.19
C ILE A 76 -7.13 -5.54 0.29
N HIS A 77 -7.88 -4.55 -0.16
CA HIS A 77 -8.95 -4.67 -1.14
C HIS A 77 -8.60 -3.94 -2.44
N CYS A 78 -9.24 -4.34 -3.54
CA CYS A 78 -9.04 -3.76 -4.87
C CYS A 78 -10.25 -2.91 -5.26
N ALA A 79 -10.16 -1.59 -5.07
CA ALA A 79 -11.08 -0.59 -5.60
C ALA A 79 -10.51 0.83 -5.38
N PRO A 80 -10.97 1.84 -6.17
CA PRO A 80 -10.71 3.24 -5.89
C PRO A 80 -11.44 3.73 -4.63
N ALA A 81 -11.11 4.94 -4.17
CA ALA A 81 -11.77 5.57 -3.04
C ALA A 81 -13.30 5.65 -3.23
N GLY A 82 -14.06 5.42 -2.15
CA GLY A 82 -15.52 5.46 -2.17
C GLY A 82 -16.22 4.24 -2.80
N VAL A 83 -15.45 3.21 -3.20
CA VAL A 83 -16.00 1.98 -3.80
C VAL A 83 -15.57 0.75 -2.99
N ASN A 84 -16.49 -0.18 -2.73
CA ASN A 84 -16.16 -1.47 -2.13
C ASN A 84 -15.64 -2.44 -3.19
N GLY A 85 -14.50 -3.08 -2.92
CA GLY A 85 -13.87 -4.04 -3.79
C GLY A 85 -13.57 -5.38 -3.12
N PRO A 86 -13.15 -6.39 -3.88
CA PRO A 86 -12.82 -7.69 -3.35
C PRO A 86 -11.51 -7.66 -2.53
N VAL A 87 -11.40 -8.58 -1.56
CA VAL A 87 -10.14 -8.85 -0.85
C VAL A 87 -9.11 -9.39 -1.84
N VAL A 88 -7.89 -8.85 -1.80
CA VAL A 88 -6.76 -9.31 -2.63
C VAL A 88 -5.60 -9.86 -1.80
N VAL A 89 -5.41 -9.39 -0.56
CA VAL A 89 -4.37 -9.86 0.37
C VAL A 89 -4.89 -9.84 1.80
N PHE A 90 -4.63 -10.90 2.57
CA PHE A 90 -4.87 -10.94 4.02
C PHE A 90 -3.65 -10.34 4.75
N LEU A 91 -3.88 -9.37 5.66
CA LEU A 91 -2.85 -8.74 6.48
C LEU A 91 -2.80 -9.34 7.88
N ALA A 92 -3.94 -9.53 8.53
CA ALA A 92 -4.04 -10.11 9.88
C ALA A 92 -5.39 -10.79 10.11
N GLY A 93 -5.42 -11.71 11.05
CA GLY A 93 -6.61 -12.48 11.47
C GLY A 93 -6.63 -13.86 10.82
N LEU A 94 -7.68 -14.65 10.87
CA LEU A 94 -9.00 -14.36 11.45
C LEU A 94 -9.04 -14.64 12.97
N HIS A 95 -9.58 -13.71 13.75
CA HIS A 95 -9.90 -13.87 15.17
C HIS A 95 -11.43 -13.74 15.34
N ALA A 96 -12.16 -14.84 15.21
CA ALA A 96 -13.64 -14.83 15.15
C ALA A 96 -14.31 -14.21 16.38
N ALA A 97 -13.73 -14.34 17.57
CA ALA A 97 -14.23 -13.72 18.79
C ALA A 97 -13.90 -12.22 18.89
N GLY A 98 -12.96 -11.76 18.06
CA GLY A 98 -12.40 -10.41 18.11
C GLY A 98 -11.40 -10.22 19.25
N LEU A 99 -10.42 -9.33 19.01
CA LEU A 99 -9.42 -8.92 19.99
C LEU A 99 -9.49 -7.40 20.14
N ASP A 100 -9.30 -6.90 21.35
CA ASP A 100 -9.09 -5.47 21.56
C ASP A 100 -7.65 -5.16 21.21
N ILE A 101 -7.45 -4.21 20.29
CA ILE A 101 -6.15 -3.88 19.73
C ILE A 101 -5.88 -2.38 19.95
N ASP A 102 -4.72 -2.10 20.56
CA ASP A 102 -4.20 -0.75 20.66
C ASP A 102 -2.68 -0.79 20.42
N GLY A 103 -2.29 -0.60 19.16
CA GLY A 103 -0.91 -0.64 18.71
C GLY A 103 -0.66 -1.47 17.45
N LYS A 104 0.54 -2.03 17.33
CA LYS A 104 0.95 -2.80 16.15
C LYS A 104 0.20 -4.13 16.07
N TRP A 105 -0.43 -4.38 14.95
CA TRP A 105 -1.17 -5.61 14.69
C TRP A 105 -1.04 -6.07 13.23
N VAL A 106 -0.18 -7.05 13.00
CA VAL A 106 0.02 -7.67 11.68
C VAL A 106 0.43 -9.14 11.87
N SER A 107 -0.16 -10.04 11.09
CA SER A 107 0.20 -11.46 11.06
C SER A 107 1.09 -11.79 9.86
N ASN A 108 0.78 -11.23 8.70
CA ASN A 108 1.54 -11.40 7.47
C ASN A 108 2.40 -10.15 7.25
N ALA A 109 3.60 -10.12 7.84
CA ALA A 109 4.49 -8.97 7.77
C ALA A 109 5.10 -8.75 6.38
N THR A 110 5.01 -9.74 5.46
CA THR A 110 5.58 -9.66 4.10
C THR A 110 4.59 -10.24 3.11
N ILE A 111 4.20 -9.44 2.10
CA ILE A 111 3.42 -9.87 0.95
C ILE A 111 4.39 -10.35 -0.14
N LYS A 112 4.13 -11.56 -0.64
CA LYS A 112 4.74 -12.14 -1.85
C LYS A 112 3.64 -12.41 -2.88
N THR A 113 4.02 -12.76 -4.10
CA THR A 113 3.03 -13.15 -5.12
C THR A 113 2.10 -14.27 -4.65
N THR A 114 2.59 -15.19 -3.81
CA THR A 114 1.79 -16.28 -3.21
C THR A 114 0.81 -15.80 -2.13
N SER A 115 0.94 -14.58 -1.63
CA SER A 115 0.01 -13.97 -0.67
C SER A 115 -1.23 -13.37 -1.35
N ILE A 116 -1.20 -13.20 -2.68
CA ILE A 116 -2.31 -12.63 -3.45
C ILE A 116 -3.37 -13.72 -3.65
N VAL A 117 -4.50 -13.56 -3.00
CA VAL A 117 -5.61 -14.55 -3.03
C VAL A 117 -6.62 -14.26 -4.14
N ASN A 118 -6.59 -13.05 -4.71
CA ASN A 118 -7.46 -12.62 -5.80
C ASN A 118 -6.71 -11.65 -6.71
N PRO A 119 -6.63 -11.89 -8.02
CA PRO A 119 -5.86 -11.08 -8.96
C PRO A 119 -6.56 -9.80 -9.44
N ALA A 120 -7.63 -9.34 -8.81
CA ALA A 120 -8.41 -8.16 -9.24
C ALA A 120 -7.56 -6.89 -9.40
N CYS A 121 -6.53 -6.71 -8.55
CA CYS A 121 -5.54 -5.62 -8.66
C CYS A 121 -4.16 -6.12 -9.12
N GLY A 122 -4.10 -7.26 -9.79
CA GLY A 122 -2.88 -7.85 -10.33
C GLY A 122 -2.51 -9.17 -9.65
N ALA A 123 -1.92 -10.06 -10.42
CA ALA A 123 -1.56 -11.41 -9.98
C ALA A 123 -0.12 -11.52 -9.44
N THR A 124 0.63 -10.41 -9.42
CA THR A 124 2.02 -10.33 -8.93
C THR A 124 2.19 -9.12 -8.01
N VAL A 125 3.25 -9.13 -7.19
CA VAL A 125 3.58 -7.98 -6.33
C VAL A 125 3.77 -6.70 -7.14
N SER A 126 4.46 -6.75 -8.28
CA SER A 126 4.65 -5.59 -9.16
C SER A 126 3.33 -5.04 -9.70
N ALA A 127 2.39 -5.91 -10.11
CA ALA A 127 1.07 -5.49 -10.59
C ALA A 127 0.21 -4.92 -9.45
N LEU A 128 0.27 -5.49 -8.23
CA LEU A 128 -0.38 -4.95 -7.04
C LEU A 128 0.19 -3.57 -6.69
N ALA A 129 1.51 -3.40 -6.73
CA ALA A 129 2.18 -2.12 -6.50
C ALA A 129 1.77 -1.06 -7.53
N ALA A 130 1.65 -1.43 -8.80
CA ALA A 130 1.12 -0.53 -9.84
C ALA A 130 -0.32 -0.08 -9.52
N SER A 131 -1.17 -0.97 -8.97
CA SER A 131 -2.51 -0.63 -8.51
C SER A 131 -2.50 0.28 -7.27
N MET A 132 -1.54 0.12 -6.35
CA MET A 132 -1.32 1.02 -5.21
C MET A 132 -0.94 2.42 -5.70
N ARG A 133 0.01 2.55 -6.64
CA ARG A 133 0.43 3.84 -7.24
C ARG A 133 -0.74 4.59 -7.88
N ASN A 134 -1.69 3.86 -8.44
CA ASN A 134 -2.87 4.40 -9.12
C ASN A 134 -4.07 4.66 -8.19
N GLY A 135 -3.92 4.46 -6.87
CA GLY A 135 -5.00 4.66 -5.90
C GLY A 135 -6.15 3.66 -6.04
N ASN A 136 -5.89 2.46 -6.56
CA ASN A 136 -6.90 1.43 -6.77
C ASN A 136 -6.90 0.34 -5.69
N THR A 137 -6.27 0.59 -4.55
CA THR A 137 -6.24 -0.33 -3.42
C THR A 137 -6.49 0.40 -2.11
N TYR A 138 -7.11 -0.27 -1.15
CA TYR A 138 -7.27 0.25 0.19
C TYR A 138 -6.99 -0.82 1.25
N ALA A 139 -6.48 -0.39 2.41
CA ALA A 139 -6.37 -1.23 3.59
C ALA A 139 -7.67 -1.11 4.40
N ASN A 140 -8.13 -2.23 4.97
CA ASN A 140 -9.36 -2.30 5.73
C ASN A 140 -9.17 -3.16 6.98
N VAL A 141 -9.77 -2.74 8.09
CA VAL A 141 -9.83 -3.47 9.36
C VAL A 141 -11.28 -3.77 9.70
N HIS A 142 -11.55 -5.00 10.14
CA HIS A 142 -12.90 -5.48 10.46
C HIS A 142 -13.03 -5.75 11.95
N SER A 143 -14.25 -5.62 12.46
CA SER A 143 -14.58 -5.99 13.84
C SER A 143 -15.82 -6.87 13.89
N VAL A 144 -16.10 -7.43 15.08
CA VAL A 144 -17.33 -8.18 15.30
C VAL A 144 -18.57 -7.33 15.07
N ALA A 145 -18.54 -6.05 15.46
CA ALA A 145 -19.65 -5.12 15.26
C ALA A 145 -19.77 -4.66 13.80
N HIS A 146 -18.65 -4.57 13.10
CA HIS A 146 -18.58 -4.12 11.71
C HIS A 146 -17.85 -5.16 10.83
N PRO A 147 -18.52 -6.27 10.48
CA PRO A 147 -17.90 -7.35 9.71
C PRO A 147 -17.59 -6.95 8.24
N ALA A 148 -18.18 -5.88 7.74
CA ALA A 148 -17.86 -5.31 6.42
C ALA A 148 -16.66 -4.35 6.44
N GLY A 149 -16.26 -3.87 7.61
CA GLY A 149 -15.17 -2.94 7.87
C GLY A 149 -15.51 -1.94 8.96
N VAL A 150 -14.59 -1.68 9.87
CA VAL A 150 -14.73 -0.66 10.93
C VAL A 150 -13.93 0.59 10.57
N VAL A 151 -12.76 0.44 9.94
CA VAL A 151 -11.94 1.53 9.41
C VAL A 151 -11.26 1.10 8.12
N ARG A 152 -11.19 2.01 7.14
CA ARG A 152 -10.44 1.82 5.91
C ARG A 152 -9.66 3.07 5.51
N GLY A 153 -8.66 2.89 4.65
CA GLY A 153 -7.90 4.01 4.07
C GLY A 153 -7.30 3.63 2.73
N GLN A 154 -7.35 4.56 1.78
CA GLN A 154 -6.73 4.38 0.47
C GLN A 154 -5.22 4.23 0.64
N ILE A 155 -4.62 3.29 -0.09
CA ILE A 155 -3.17 3.11 -0.12
C ILE A 155 -2.61 4.04 -1.18
N GLU A 156 -1.70 4.94 -0.77
CA GLU A 156 -1.11 5.99 -1.59
C GLU A 156 0.41 5.99 -1.42
N PRO A 157 1.19 6.42 -2.43
CA PRO A 157 2.62 6.68 -2.26
C PRO A 157 2.85 7.60 -1.04
N ALA A 158 3.86 7.29 -0.22
CA ALA A 158 4.30 8.17 0.84
C ALA A 158 5.35 9.13 0.26
N ASP A 159 5.01 10.42 0.20
CA ASP A 159 5.91 11.50 -0.21
C ASP A 159 7.11 11.64 0.72
#